data_76bf4e4d9b93799de9c6ee1c58f37e7e
#
_entry.id   76bf4e4d9b93799de9c6ee1c58f37e7e
#
_cell.length_a   1.000
_cell.length_b   1.000
_cell.length_c   1.000
_cell.angle_alpha   90.00
_cell.angle_beta   90.00
_cell.angle_gamma   90.00
#
_symmetry.space_group_name_H-M   'P 1'
#
loop_
_entity.id
_entity.type
_entity.pdbx_description
1 polymer ?
#
loop_
_entity_poly.entity_id
_entity_poly.type
_entity_poly.pdbx_seq_one_letter_code
_entity_poly.pdbx_strand_id
1 'polypeptide(L)' 'MERVRVGFVGLGQRGREAVMRWCHLERTDIVAVCDLSADSVADVQQLLRDNGRPEAHAFSSAEQLCDMPNLDLVCVCT' A
#
# COMPACT_ATOMS: atom_id res chain seq x y z
N MET A 1 -16.74 -8.49 11.37
CA MET A 1 -16.04 -8.97 10.19
C MET A 1 -14.65 -8.43 10.12
N GLU A 2 -13.71 -9.31 9.96
CA GLU A 2 -12.32 -8.94 9.95
C GLU A 2 -11.95 -8.18 8.67
N ARG A 3 -11.07 -7.19 8.81
CA ARG A 3 -10.51 -6.47 7.69
C ARG A 3 -9.11 -7.01 7.43
N VAL A 4 -8.75 -7.11 6.16
CA VAL A 4 -7.42 -7.55 5.74
C VAL A 4 -6.52 -6.32 5.65
N ARG A 5 -5.43 -6.33 6.37
CA ARG A 5 -4.45 -5.23 6.39
C ARG A 5 -3.32 -5.57 5.44
N VAL A 6 -3.16 -4.75 4.41
CA VAL A 6 -2.28 -5.04 3.26
C VAL A 6 -1.17 -4.02 3.16
N GLY A 7 0.03 -4.51 2.86
CA GLY A 7 1.16 -3.68 2.49
C GLY A 7 1.58 -3.95 1.05
N PHE A 8 2.06 -2.92 0.37
CA PHE A 8 2.53 -3.02 -1.02
C PHE A 8 4.00 -2.64 -1.10
N VAL A 9 4.80 -3.50 -1.73
CA VAL A 9 6.21 -3.25 -2.01
C VAL A 9 6.39 -3.10 -3.52
N GLY A 10 6.93 -1.97 -3.94
CA GLY A 10 7.07 -1.63 -5.34
C GLY A 10 5.85 -0.87 -5.85
N LEU A 11 6.01 0.44 -6.07
CA LEU A 11 4.92 1.33 -6.42
C LEU A 11 5.06 1.91 -7.83
N GLY A 12 5.75 1.19 -8.72
CA GLY A 12 5.76 1.51 -10.12
C GLY A 12 4.38 1.27 -10.74
N GLN A 13 4.30 1.18 -12.06
CA GLN A 13 3.02 1.05 -12.75
C GLN A 13 2.18 -0.12 -12.23
N ARG A 14 2.80 -1.29 -12.07
CA ARG A 14 2.08 -2.48 -11.59
C ARG A 14 1.60 -2.34 -10.15
N GLY A 15 2.43 -1.74 -9.31
CA GLY A 15 2.06 -1.49 -7.91
C GLY A 15 0.90 -0.52 -7.81
N ARG A 16 0.92 0.54 -8.61
CA ARG A 16 -0.19 1.51 -8.65
C ARG A 16 -1.49 0.87 -9.10
N GLU A 17 -1.43 0.02 -10.12
CA GLU A 17 -2.60 -0.70 -10.60
C GLU A 17 -3.15 -1.65 -9.53
N ALA A 18 -2.26 -2.33 -8.80
CA ALA A 18 -2.66 -3.21 -7.72
C ALA A 18 -3.34 -2.42 -6.59
N VAL A 19 -2.75 -1.30 -6.18
CA VAL A 19 -3.34 -0.44 -5.15
C VAL A 19 -4.72 0.04 -5.60
N MET A 20 -4.85 0.45 -6.86
CA MET A 20 -6.13 0.89 -7.42
C MET A 20 -7.20 -0.18 -7.29
N ARG A 21 -6.87 -1.42 -7.65
CA ARG A 21 -7.80 -2.53 -7.53
C ARG A 21 -8.20 -2.80 -6.08
N TRP A 22 -7.21 -2.83 -5.18
CA TRP A 22 -7.45 -3.13 -3.77
C TRP A 22 -8.21 -2.01 -3.06
N CYS A 23 -8.13 -0.77 -3.54
CA CYS A 23 -8.92 0.34 -3.00
C CYS A 23 -10.43 0.10 -3.07
N HIS A 24 -10.87 -0.73 -4.01
CA HIS A 24 -12.29 -1.01 -4.21
C HIS A 24 -12.78 -2.22 -3.42
N LEU A 25 -11.89 -2.86 -2.66
CA LEU A 25 -12.26 -4.01 -1.82
C LEU A 25 -12.64 -3.52 -0.43
N GLU A 26 -13.90 -3.66 -0.09
CA GLU A 26 -14.49 -3.06 1.11
C GLU A 26 -13.84 -3.52 2.43
N ARG A 27 -13.34 -4.74 2.47
CA ARG A 27 -12.78 -5.31 3.70
C ARG A 27 -11.26 -5.24 3.76
N THR A 28 -10.68 -4.37 2.96
CA THR A 28 -9.24 -4.26 2.84
C THR A 28 -8.80 -2.88 3.28
N ASP A 29 -7.80 -2.83 4.16
CA ASP A 29 -7.12 -1.59 4.54
C ASP A 29 -5.72 -1.61 3.97
N ILE A 30 -5.39 -0.63 3.15
CA ILE A 30 -4.04 -0.47 2.64
C ILE A 30 -3.28 0.35 3.67
N VAL A 31 -2.50 -0.34 4.51
CA VAL A 31 -1.89 0.27 5.70
C VAL A 31 -0.42 0.61 5.53
N ALA A 32 0.24 0.06 4.51
CA ALA A 32 1.67 0.27 4.32
C ALA A 32 2.02 0.24 2.83
N VAL A 33 2.93 1.11 2.43
CA VAL A 33 3.48 1.16 1.08
C VAL A 33 4.99 1.33 1.17
N CYS A 34 5.72 0.81 0.21
CA CYS A 34 7.18 0.85 0.20
C CYS A 34 7.70 1.05 -1.22
N ASP A 35 8.52 2.07 -1.40
CA ASP A 35 9.28 2.29 -2.63
C ASP A 35 10.46 3.20 -2.32
N LEU A 36 11.54 3.04 -3.07
CA LEU A 36 12.69 3.94 -2.97
C LEU A 36 12.40 5.32 -3.56
N SER A 37 11.45 5.40 -4.46
CA SER A 37 11.06 6.66 -5.11
C SER A 37 10.03 7.40 -4.27
N ALA A 38 10.40 8.56 -3.75
CA ALA A 38 9.47 9.41 -3.01
C ALA A 38 8.30 9.87 -3.89
N ASP A 39 8.54 10.07 -5.18
CA ASP A 39 7.49 10.47 -6.11
C ASP A 39 6.45 9.35 -6.28
N SER A 40 6.90 8.10 -6.37
CA SER A 40 6.00 6.97 -6.46
C SER A 40 5.14 6.82 -5.21
N VAL A 41 5.74 7.03 -4.04
CA VAL A 41 5.00 7.01 -2.77
C VAL A 41 3.95 8.12 -2.75
N ALA A 42 4.33 9.33 -3.15
CA ALA A 42 3.40 10.47 -3.18
C ALA A 42 2.23 10.22 -4.12
N ASP A 43 2.49 9.64 -5.29
CA ASP A 43 1.44 9.31 -6.26
C ASP A 43 0.45 8.31 -5.69
N VAL A 44 0.93 7.29 -5.00
CA VAL A 44 0.07 6.26 -4.41
C VAL A 44 -0.73 6.83 -3.24
N GLN A 45 -0.12 7.68 -2.42
CA GLN A 45 -0.86 8.34 -1.34
C GLN A 45 -1.98 9.22 -1.89
N GLN A 46 -1.72 9.93 -3.00
CA GLN A 46 -2.75 10.72 -3.66
C GLN A 46 -3.88 9.84 -4.19
N LEU A 47 -3.52 8.71 -4.78
CA LEU A 47 -4.50 7.74 -5.27
C LEU A 47 -5.40 7.23 -4.14
N LEU A 48 -4.82 6.94 -2.97
CA LEU A 48 -5.58 6.54 -1.80
C LEU A 48 -6.56 7.63 -1.37
N ARG A 49 -6.10 8.88 -1.28
CA ARG A 49 -6.97 10.00 -0.92
C ARG A 49 -8.11 10.18 -1.91
N ASP A 50 -7.81 10.09 -3.21
CA ASP A 50 -8.80 10.26 -4.27
C ASP A 50 -9.89 9.19 -4.21
N ASN A 51 -9.60 8.05 -3.62
CA ASN A 51 -10.55 6.95 -3.47
C ASN A 51 -11.15 6.86 -2.06
N GLY A 52 -11.01 7.92 -1.28
CA GLY A 52 -11.60 8.00 0.06
C GLY A 52 -10.90 7.13 1.10
N ARG A 53 -9.65 6.77 0.85
CA ARG A 53 -8.87 5.96 1.76
C ARG A 53 -7.88 6.82 2.56
N PRO A 54 -7.57 6.44 3.80
CA PRO A 54 -6.55 7.16 4.56
C PRO A 54 -5.17 6.90 4.00
N GLU A 55 -4.23 7.77 4.34
CA GLU A 55 -2.83 7.57 3.96
C GLU A 55 -2.27 6.32 4.62
N ALA A 56 -1.40 5.63 3.87
CA ALA A 56 -0.69 4.46 4.37
C ALA A 56 0.63 4.87 5.01
N HIS A 57 1.18 4.02 5.88
CA HIS A 57 2.53 4.21 6.37
C HIS A 57 3.53 3.98 5.24
N ALA A 58 4.43 4.92 5.03
CA ALA A 58 5.41 4.85 3.95
C ALA A 58 6.75 4.35 4.48
N PHE A 59 7.30 3.35 3.82
CA PHE A 59 8.60 2.79 4.15
C PHE A 59 9.52 2.84 2.94
N SER A 60 10.83 2.99 3.18
CA SER A 60 11.83 2.93 2.12
C SER A 60 12.47 1.54 2.02
N SER A 61 12.13 0.63 2.92
CA SER A 61 12.66 -0.72 3.00
C SER A 61 11.54 -1.72 3.15
N ALA A 62 11.56 -2.77 2.32
CA ALA A 62 10.59 -3.86 2.42
C ALA A 62 10.67 -4.55 3.77
N GLU A 63 11.88 -4.64 4.34
CA GLU A 63 12.10 -5.23 5.64
C GLU A 63 11.35 -4.47 6.73
N GLN A 64 11.44 -3.15 6.73
CA GLN A 64 10.71 -2.30 7.67
C GLN A 64 9.20 -2.47 7.51
N LEU A 65 8.72 -2.55 6.29
CA LEU A 65 7.30 -2.76 6.03
C LEU A 65 6.84 -4.09 6.60
N CYS A 66 7.60 -5.15 6.37
CA CYS A 66 7.25 -6.48 6.86
C CYS A 66 7.28 -6.60 8.38
N ASP A 67 8.01 -5.72 9.05
CA ASP A 67 8.05 -5.68 10.52
C ASP A 67 6.85 -4.94 11.13
N MET A 68 6.01 -4.34 10.31
CA MET A 68 4.83 -3.63 10.79
C MET A 68 3.87 -4.60 11.47
N PRO A 69 3.41 -4.30 12.71
CA PRO A 69 2.50 -5.21 13.43
C PRO A 69 1.12 -5.26 12.77
N ASN A 70 0.45 -6.39 12.89
CA ASN A 70 -0.92 -6.60 12.40
C ASN A 70 -1.06 -6.50 10.89
N LEU A 71 0.02 -6.78 10.16
CA LEU A 71 -0.01 -6.84 8.71
C LEU A 71 -0.40 -8.25 8.28
N ASP A 72 -1.47 -8.38 7.50
CA ASP A 72 -2.00 -9.68 7.11
C ASP A 72 -1.44 -10.17 5.78
N LEU A 73 -1.13 -9.24 4.88
CA LEU A 73 -0.71 -9.59 3.52
C LEU A 73 0.26 -8.56 2.98
N VAL A 74 1.27 -9.02 2.27
CA VAL A 74 2.22 -8.17 1.55
C VAL A 74 2.19 -8.53 0.08
N CYS A 75 1.93 -7.54 -0.76
CA CYS A 75 1.98 -7.69 -2.22
C CYS A 75 3.26 -7.11 -2.74
N VAL A 76 4.07 -7.93 -3.39
CA VAL A 76 5.33 -7.49 -4.00
C VAL A 76 5.09 -7.31 -5.49
N CYS A 77 5.26 -6.07 -5.97
CA CYS A 77 4.92 -5.68 -7.33
C CYS A 77 6.14 -5.16 -8.11
N THR A 78 7.27 -5.72 -7.89
CA THR A 78 8.52 -5.33 -8.58
C THR A 78 8.73 -6.12 -9.87
#